data_9d22c46184d2d6ce5a28053c05f4a809
#
_entry.id   9d22c46184d2d6ce5a28053c05f4a809
#
_cell.length_a   1.000
_cell.length_b   1.000
_cell.length_c   1.000
_cell.angle_alpha   90.00
_cell.angle_beta   90.00
_cell.angle_gamma   90.00
#
_symmetry.space_group_name_H-M   'P 1'
#
loop_
_entity.id
_entity.type
_entity.pdbx_description
1 polymer ?
#
loop_
_entity_poly.entity_id
_entity_poly.type
_entity_poly.pdbx_seq_one_letter_code
_entity_poly.pdbx_strand_id
1 'polypeptide(L)'
;MKLEMRSVKNIAAATMTLAVVFGFASLKPVTASAAQAEAPVSASIEEENSYISYQDEIDQKDFLRLVNKERAKAGLNPVQLGDNSHNGAVQERAEELAISYSYVRPNGQCDFTVFAENGIDDVSVGENYMAGVSTPDAAMDQWMRLDFARERILNADATTMSVGHYEGDTYNNYWVLIFSCPENSYTSDYRQEVLDLVNAERAKYGLQPLVMGDANLTAAAQKRAEEIVTVNSHTRPDGTKCFTVLNEYGVKDAPTGENAAWGSVSPEEVVNAWMNSEGHRANILDPEARKMGVGYYYNSSSTWGHQWIQIFTR
;
A
#
# COMPACT_ATOMS: atom_id res chain seq x y z
N MET A 1 32.61 -55.18 19.09
CA MET A 1 31.83 -54.20 19.86
C MET A 1 31.06 -53.41 18.85
N LYS A 2 29.75 -53.76 18.66
CA LYS A 2 28.85 -53.13 17.67
C LYS A 2 28.27 -51.90 18.33
N LEU A 3 28.42 -50.71 17.76
CA LEU A 3 27.66 -49.50 18.08
C LEU A 3 26.48 -49.38 17.11
N GLU A 4 25.29 -49.42 17.65
CA GLU A 4 24.03 -49.20 16.96
C GLU A 4 23.89 -47.72 16.57
N MET A 5 23.59 -47.48 15.29
CA MET A 5 23.13 -46.17 14.81
C MET A 5 21.66 -45.98 15.19
N ARG A 6 21.38 -45.04 16.09
CA ARG A 6 20.02 -44.58 16.37
C ARG A 6 19.55 -43.65 15.28
N SER A 7 18.47 -44.05 14.66
CA SER A 7 17.66 -43.30 13.71
C SER A 7 17.22 -41.95 14.31
N VAL A 8 17.59 -40.84 13.64
CA VAL A 8 17.04 -39.52 13.91
C VAL A 8 15.75 -39.38 13.09
N LYS A 9 14.63 -39.29 13.80
CA LYS A 9 13.31 -39.07 13.22
C LYS A 9 13.24 -37.67 12.63
N ASN A 10 12.76 -37.58 11.38
CA ASN A 10 12.38 -36.39 10.70
C ASN A 10 11.39 -35.56 11.54
N ILE A 11 11.80 -34.35 11.93
CA ILE A 11 10.90 -33.31 12.36
C ILE A 11 10.51 -32.53 11.12
N ALA A 12 9.30 -32.73 10.68
CA ALA A 12 8.70 -31.93 9.62
C ALA A 12 8.59 -30.48 10.11
N ALA A 13 9.30 -29.58 9.44
CA ALA A 13 9.09 -28.14 9.59
C ALA A 13 7.71 -27.80 9.04
N ALA A 14 6.82 -27.39 9.93
CA ALA A 14 5.54 -26.82 9.55
C ALA A 14 5.79 -25.42 8.97
N THR A 15 5.74 -25.32 7.66
CA THR A 15 5.63 -24.04 6.93
C THR A 15 4.26 -23.44 7.29
N MET A 16 4.25 -22.42 8.15
CA MET A 16 3.09 -21.55 8.30
C MET A 16 3.02 -20.66 7.05
N THR A 17 2.37 -21.17 6.01
CA THR A 17 1.84 -20.35 4.94
C THR A 17 0.65 -19.61 5.54
N LEU A 18 0.74 -18.29 5.67
CA LEU A 18 -0.40 -17.46 5.97
C LEU A 18 -1.32 -17.47 4.74
N ALA A 19 -2.12 -18.52 4.64
CA ALA A 19 -3.20 -18.60 3.68
C ALA A 19 -4.30 -17.67 4.17
N VAL A 20 -4.49 -16.55 3.49
CA VAL A 20 -5.74 -15.80 3.55
C VAL A 20 -6.81 -16.73 2.99
N VAL A 21 -7.54 -17.38 3.88
CA VAL A 21 -8.67 -18.25 3.50
C VAL A 21 -9.80 -17.35 3.05
N PHE A 22 -9.98 -17.22 1.74
CA PHE A 22 -11.21 -16.73 1.15
C PHE A 22 -12.31 -17.78 1.39
N GLY A 23 -13.14 -17.56 2.41
CA GLY A 23 -14.38 -18.29 2.61
C GLY A 23 -15.39 -17.83 1.57
N PHE A 24 -15.51 -18.54 0.44
CA PHE A 24 -16.65 -18.39 -0.44
C PHE A 24 -17.90 -18.97 0.22
N ALA A 25 -18.71 -18.10 0.84
CA ALA A 25 -20.09 -18.43 1.18
C ALA A 25 -20.93 -18.43 -0.10
N SER A 26 -21.38 -19.60 -0.50
CA SER A 26 -22.25 -19.81 -1.65
C SER A 26 -23.64 -19.18 -1.36
N LEU A 27 -23.91 -18.00 -1.92
CA LEU A 27 -25.22 -17.37 -1.89
C LEU A 27 -26.07 -17.98 -3.00
N LYS A 28 -27.22 -18.57 -2.62
CA LYS A 28 -28.26 -19.04 -3.55
C LYS A 28 -28.93 -17.84 -4.22
N PRO A 29 -29.28 -17.91 -5.51
CA PRO A 29 -29.98 -16.82 -6.18
C PRO A 29 -31.40 -16.68 -5.64
N VAL A 30 -31.75 -15.47 -5.21
CA VAL A 30 -33.12 -15.06 -4.91
C VAL A 30 -33.75 -14.58 -6.22
N THR A 31 -34.78 -15.29 -6.67
CA THR A 31 -35.59 -14.89 -7.83
C THR A 31 -36.45 -13.69 -7.45
N ALA A 32 -36.18 -12.53 -8.04
CA ALA A 32 -37.03 -11.35 -7.91
C ALA A 32 -38.23 -11.46 -8.87
N SER A 33 -39.43 -11.33 -8.30
CA SER A 33 -40.68 -11.19 -9.03
C SER A 33 -40.80 -9.76 -9.56
N ALA A 34 -41.15 -9.61 -10.84
CA ALA A 34 -41.37 -8.33 -11.48
C ALA A 34 -42.69 -7.70 -10.96
N ALA A 35 -42.60 -6.51 -10.37
CA ALA A 35 -43.71 -5.62 -10.16
C ALA A 35 -43.56 -4.40 -11.09
N GLN A 36 -44.69 -4.03 -11.69
CA GLN A 36 -44.84 -3.02 -12.74
C GLN A 36 -44.40 -1.62 -12.31
N ALA A 37 -43.74 -0.92 -13.22
CA ALA A 37 -43.27 0.45 -13.10
C ALA A 37 -44.45 1.44 -13.23
N GLU A 38 -44.60 2.33 -12.28
CA GLU A 38 -45.29 3.61 -12.47
C GLU A 38 -44.30 4.70 -12.87
N ALA A 39 -44.74 5.60 -13.76
CA ALA A 39 -43.93 6.60 -14.41
C ALA A 39 -43.35 7.66 -13.46
N PRO A 40 -42.19 8.29 -13.78
CA PRO A 40 -41.49 9.17 -12.85
C PRO A 40 -42.17 10.51 -12.72
N VAL A 41 -42.43 10.89 -11.49
CA VAL A 41 -42.62 12.29 -11.11
C VAL A 41 -41.24 12.94 -11.19
N SER A 42 -41.12 14.03 -11.95
CA SER A 42 -39.91 14.82 -12.04
C SER A 42 -39.60 15.40 -10.66
N ALA A 43 -38.72 14.75 -9.94
CA ALA A 43 -38.03 15.35 -8.80
C ALA A 43 -36.92 16.23 -9.35
N SER A 44 -36.98 17.51 -9.04
CA SER A 44 -35.88 18.46 -9.15
C SER A 44 -34.64 17.84 -8.51
N ILE A 45 -33.54 17.83 -9.24
CA ILE A 45 -32.21 17.53 -8.70
C ILE A 45 -31.90 18.69 -7.74
N GLU A 46 -32.26 18.52 -6.46
CA GLU A 46 -31.64 19.28 -5.40
C GLU A 46 -30.20 18.69 -5.33
N GLU A 47 -29.19 19.52 -5.58
CA GLU A 47 -27.82 19.23 -5.21
C GLU A 47 -27.85 18.86 -3.73
N GLU A 48 -27.71 17.59 -3.40
CA GLU A 48 -27.34 17.17 -2.06
C GLU A 48 -25.94 17.69 -1.80
N ASN A 49 -25.90 18.94 -1.35
CA ASN A 49 -24.77 19.51 -0.65
C ASN A 49 -24.63 18.63 0.61
N SER A 50 -23.72 17.67 0.59
CA SER A 50 -23.37 16.89 1.76
C SER A 50 -22.78 17.88 2.77
N TYR A 51 -23.61 18.37 3.67
CA TYR A 51 -23.18 19.22 4.79
C TYR A 51 -22.27 18.36 5.67
N ILE A 52 -20.96 18.59 5.57
CA ILE A 52 -20.03 18.16 6.60
C ILE A 52 -20.59 18.71 7.91
N SER A 53 -20.79 17.85 8.91
CA SER A 53 -21.34 18.31 10.18
C SER A 53 -20.38 19.31 10.83
N TYR A 54 -20.88 20.19 11.66
CA TYR A 54 -20.04 21.12 12.42
C TYR A 54 -19.01 20.39 13.29
N GLN A 55 -19.33 19.20 13.79
CA GLN A 55 -18.41 18.38 14.56
C GLN A 55 -17.29 17.82 13.67
N ASP A 56 -17.60 17.34 12.47
CA ASP A 56 -16.59 16.83 11.54
C ASP A 56 -15.57 17.92 11.14
N GLU A 57 -16.01 19.17 10.98
CA GLU A 57 -15.09 20.29 10.74
C GLU A 57 -14.13 20.55 11.93
N ILE A 58 -14.62 20.38 13.17
CA ILE A 58 -13.78 20.50 14.37
C ILE A 58 -12.76 19.38 14.38
N ASP A 59 -13.20 18.14 14.16
CA ASP A 59 -12.36 16.96 14.21
C ASP A 59 -11.29 16.98 13.11
N GLN A 60 -11.62 17.45 11.90
CA GLN A 60 -10.66 17.65 10.82
C GLN A 60 -9.56 18.66 11.20
N LYS A 61 -9.95 19.77 11.81
CA LYS A 61 -9.00 20.82 12.29
C LYS A 61 -8.13 20.31 13.42
N ASP A 62 -8.67 19.51 14.32
CA ASP A 62 -7.92 18.89 15.41
C ASP A 62 -6.92 17.86 14.91
N PHE A 63 -7.30 16.98 13.97
CA PHE A 63 -6.36 16.07 13.32
C PHE A 63 -5.26 16.83 12.59
N LEU A 64 -5.60 17.87 11.82
CA LEU A 64 -4.60 18.67 11.12
C LEU A 64 -3.58 19.28 12.09
N ARG A 65 -4.06 19.84 13.19
CA ARG A 65 -3.20 20.40 14.25
C ARG A 65 -2.29 19.33 14.87
N LEU A 66 -2.84 18.16 15.18
CA LEU A 66 -2.11 17.05 15.81
C LEU A 66 -1.07 16.47 14.86
N VAL A 67 -1.43 16.19 13.63
CA VAL A 67 -0.51 15.70 12.59
C VAL A 67 0.61 16.68 12.35
N ASN A 68 0.30 17.95 12.13
CA ASN A 68 1.33 18.97 11.87
C ASN A 68 2.23 19.23 13.09
N LYS A 69 1.75 19.01 14.31
CA LYS A 69 2.58 19.03 15.51
C LYS A 69 3.63 17.91 15.50
N GLU A 70 3.26 16.69 15.13
CA GLU A 70 4.21 15.56 15.04
C GLU A 70 5.18 15.74 13.87
N ARG A 71 4.69 16.19 12.71
CA ARG A 71 5.52 16.49 11.53
C ARG A 71 6.56 17.59 11.83
N ALA A 72 6.17 18.64 12.54
CA ALA A 72 7.11 19.69 12.95
C ALA A 72 8.22 19.18 13.89
N LYS A 73 7.92 18.23 14.79
CA LYS A 73 8.96 17.58 15.63
C LYS A 73 9.97 16.79 14.80
N ALA A 74 9.52 16.23 13.68
CA ALA A 74 10.36 15.50 12.74
C ALA A 74 11.06 16.40 11.70
N GLY A 75 10.82 17.72 11.73
CA GLY A 75 11.41 18.67 10.76
C GLY A 75 10.77 18.64 9.38
N LEU A 76 9.56 18.09 9.27
CA LEU A 76 8.83 17.94 8.01
C LEU A 76 7.91 19.14 7.74
N ASN A 77 7.64 19.38 6.46
CA ASN A 77 6.66 20.38 6.05
C ASN A 77 5.25 20.02 6.58
N PRO A 78 4.43 21.02 6.93
CA PRO A 78 3.06 20.77 7.31
C PRO A 78 2.24 20.28 6.09
N VAL A 79 1.28 19.39 6.36
CA VAL A 79 0.22 19.07 5.40
C VAL A 79 -0.94 20.05 5.51
N GLN A 80 -1.77 20.12 4.46
CA GLN A 80 -3.02 20.89 4.42
C GLN A 80 -4.23 19.94 4.44
N LEU A 81 -5.41 20.44 4.79
CA LEU A 81 -6.64 19.67 4.60
C LEU A 81 -6.95 19.53 3.12
N GLY A 82 -7.40 18.33 2.73
CA GLY A 82 -8.01 18.10 1.44
C GLY A 82 -9.28 18.92 1.25
N ASP A 83 -9.66 19.13 0.01
CA ASP A 83 -10.90 19.81 -0.32
C ASP A 83 -12.13 18.92 -0.05
N ASN A 84 -13.32 19.40 -0.42
CA ASN A 84 -14.56 18.67 -0.20
C ASN A 84 -14.61 17.31 -0.93
N SER A 85 -13.97 17.20 -2.12
CA SER A 85 -13.92 15.94 -2.85
C SER A 85 -13.06 14.91 -2.13
N HIS A 86 -11.88 15.32 -1.65
CA HIS A 86 -11.00 14.47 -0.85
C HIS A 86 -11.67 14.01 0.45
N ASN A 87 -12.28 14.94 1.20
CA ASN A 87 -12.94 14.59 2.44
C ASN A 87 -14.18 13.72 2.20
N GLY A 88 -14.91 13.92 1.10
CA GLY A 88 -16.02 13.06 0.70
C GLY A 88 -15.58 11.62 0.39
N ALA A 89 -14.49 11.44 -0.34
CA ALA A 89 -13.91 10.13 -0.61
C ALA A 89 -13.46 9.42 0.67
N VAL A 90 -12.85 10.15 1.60
CA VAL A 90 -12.39 9.56 2.88
C VAL A 90 -13.55 9.30 3.83
N GLN A 91 -14.65 10.06 3.73
CA GLN A 91 -15.90 9.78 4.43
C GLN A 91 -16.52 8.46 3.94
N GLU A 92 -16.61 8.23 2.63
CA GLU A 92 -17.02 6.94 2.05
C GLU A 92 -16.15 5.80 2.61
N ARG A 93 -14.86 6.02 2.72
CA ARG A 93 -13.92 5.03 3.26
C ARG A 93 -14.18 4.71 4.73
N ALA A 94 -14.55 5.70 5.55
CA ALA A 94 -14.92 5.49 6.95
C ALA A 94 -16.21 4.64 7.09
N GLU A 95 -17.19 4.85 6.22
CA GLU A 95 -18.43 4.05 6.15
C GLU A 95 -18.13 2.60 5.73
N GLU A 96 -17.25 2.40 4.75
CA GLU A 96 -16.81 1.07 4.31
C GLU A 96 -16.13 0.26 5.41
N LEU A 97 -15.37 0.90 6.30
CA LEU A 97 -14.74 0.23 7.44
C LEU A 97 -15.74 -0.31 8.46
N ALA A 98 -16.92 0.27 8.56
CA ALA A 98 -18.00 -0.28 9.37
C ALA A 98 -18.61 -1.56 8.76
N ILE A 99 -18.50 -1.73 7.44
CA ILE A 99 -18.91 -2.95 6.71
C ILE A 99 -17.79 -3.99 6.75
N SER A 100 -16.55 -3.58 6.46
CA SER A 100 -15.38 -4.45 6.40
C SER A 100 -14.15 -3.72 6.94
N TYR A 101 -13.73 -4.06 8.16
CA TYR A 101 -12.56 -3.45 8.82
C TYR A 101 -11.25 -3.98 8.22
N SER A 102 -10.89 -3.46 7.05
CA SER A 102 -9.79 -3.95 6.21
C SER A 102 -9.27 -2.86 5.28
N TYR A 103 -8.00 -2.96 4.84
CA TYR A 103 -7.46 -2.19 3.71
C TYR A 103 -8.09 -2.60 2.36
N VAL A 104 -8.66 -3.79 2.27
CA VAL A 104 -9.45 -4.19 1.10
C VAL A 104 -10.86 -3.69 1.29
N ARG A 105 -11.32 -2.85 0.36
CA ARG A 105 -12.65 -2.25 0.35
C ARG A 105 -13.74 -3.32 0.09
N PRO A 106 -15.00 -3.07 0.43
CA PRO A 106 -16.09 -4.02 0.18
C PRO A 106 -16.26 -4.42 -1.30
N ASN A 107 -15.83 -3.56 -2.24
CA ASN A 107 -15.82 -3.85 -3.68
C ASN A 107 -14.63 -4.74 -4.12
N GLY A 108 -13.75 -5.13 -3.20
CA GLY A 108 -12.58 -5.98 -3.46
C GLY A 108 -11.33 -5.22 -3.93
N GLN A 109 -11.40 -3.90 -4.06
CA GLN A 109 -10.27 -3.06 -4.44
C GLN A 109 -9.46 -2.65 -3.20
N CYS A 110 -8.26 -2.11 -3.43
CA CYS A 110 -7.45 -1.49 -2.38
C CYS A 110 -8.06 -0.14 -1.95
N ASP A 111 -7.80 0.27 -0.70
CA ASP A 111 -8.19 1.54 -0.10
C ASP A 111 -7.93 2.76 -0.99
N PHE A 112 -6.78 2.81 -1.68
CA PHE A 112 -6.39 3.92 -2.56
C PHE A 112 -7.32 4.18 -3.74
N THR A 113 -8.08 3.19 -4.18
CA THR A 113 -9.01 3.35 -5.32
C THR A 113 -10.16 4.30 -5.02
N VAL A 114 -10.44 4.60 -3.76
CA VAL A 114 -11.47 5.56 -3.38
C VAL A 114 -11.23 6.94 -3.99
N PHE A 115 -9.98 7.37 -4.12
CA PHE A 115 -9.65 8.64 -4.74
C PHE A 115 -9.96 8.64 -6.24
N ALA A 116 -9.49 7.64 -6.98
CA ALA A 116 -9.75 7.54 -8.42
C ALA A 116 -11.26 7.42 -8.73
N GLU A 117 -12.01 6.66 -7.93
CA GLU A 117 -13.47 6.53 -8.07
C GLU A 117 -14.21 7.85 -7.85
N ASN A 118 -13.65 8.73 -7.01
CA ASN A 118 -14.16 10.08 -6.76
C ASN A 118 -13.53 11.16 -7.66
N GLY A 119 -12.80 10.78 -8.71
CA GLY A 119 -12.19 11.69 -9.68
C GLY A 119 -11.04 12.52 -9.13
N ILE A 120 -10.34 12.02 -8.12
CA ILE A 120 -9.18 12.65 -7.50
C ILE A 120 -7.92 12.02 -8.09
N ASP A 121 -7.08 12.84 -8.72
CA ASP A 121 -5.83 12.40 -9.38
C ASP A 121 -4.62 12.39 -8.44
N ASP A 122 -4.80 12.77 -7.16
CA ASP A 122 -3.73 12.73 -6.16
C ASP A 122 -3.25 11.29 -5.90
N VAL A 123 -1.95 11.15 -5.68
CA VAL A 123 -1.35 9.90 -5.22
C VAL A 123 -1.58 9.77 -3.71
N SER A 124 -2.25 8.69 -3.28
CA SER A 124 -2.31 8.34 -1.87
C SER A 124 -0.94 7.84 -1.41
N VAL A 125 -0.40 8.46 -0.37
CA VAL A 125 0.89 8.12 0.23
C VAL A 125 0.74 7.55 1.65
N GLY A 126 -0.47 7.19 2.04
CA GLY A 126 -0.75 6.45 3.28
C GLY A 126 -2.19 6.58 3.76
N GLU A 127 -2.76 5.47 4.23
CA GLU A 127 -4.04 5.43 4.94
C GLU A 127 -3.84 4.95 6.38
N ASN A 128 -4.28 5.71 7.35
CA ASN A 128 -4.44 5.25 8.72
C ASN A 128 -5.91 5.18 9.06
N TYR A 129 -6.35 4.05 9.61
CA TYR A 129 -7.71 3.93 10.13
C TYR A 129 -7.72 3.36 11.55
N MET A 130 -8.75 3.68 12.30
CA MET A 130 -8.95 3.20 13.65
C MET A 130 -10.44 3.17 14.01
N ALA A 131 -10.83 2.20 14.81
CA ALA A 131 -12.19 2.13 15.35
C ALA A 131 -12.19 2.07 16.88
N GLY A 132 -13.29 2.49 17.51
CA GLY A 132 -13.51 2.37 18.95
C GLY A 132 -12.90 3.48 19.79
N VAL A 133 -12.28 4.49 19.20
CA VAL A 133 -11.81 5.69 19.91
C VAL A 133 -12.71 6.88 19.61
N SER A 134 -12.95 7.73 20.61
CA SER A 134 -13.97 8.78 20.53
C SER A 134 -13.42 10.17 20.20
N THR A 135 -12.09 10.33 20.10
CA THR A 135 -11.49 11.65 19.86
C THR A 135 -10.27 11.57 18.96
N PRO A 136 -9.98 12.64 18.18
CA PRO A 136 -8.74 12.77 17.39
C PRO A 136 -7.47 12.58 18.21
N ASP A 137 -7.38 13.13 19.43
CA ASP A 137 -6.21 12.98 20.31
C ASP A 137 -5.95 11.51 20.66
N ALA A 138 -7.01 10.73 20.98
CA ALA A 138 -6.87 9.32 21.32
C ALA A 138 -6.46 8.47 20.10
N ALA A 139 -6.96 8.79 18.91
CA ALA A 139 -6.55 8.14 17.68
C ALA A 139 -5.07 8.42 17.35
N MET A 140 -4.67 9.69 17.39
CA MET A 140 -3.28 10.10 17.16
C MET A 140 -2.31 9.46 18.15
N ASP A 141 -2.65 9.43 19.45
CA ASP A 141 -1.82 8.79 20.48
C ASP A 141 -1.57 7.30 20.18
N GLN A 142 -2.56 6.59 19.63
CA GLN A 142 -2.40 5.20 19.24
C GLN A 142 -1.60 5.06 17.95
N TRP A 143 -1.92 5.83 16.90
CA TRP A 143 -1.19 5.77 15.62
C TRP A 143 0.29 6.09 15.79
N MET A 144 0.65 7.07 16.62
CA MET A 144 2.05 7.42 16.86
C MET A 144 2.85 6.34 17.61
N ARG A 145 2.20 5.36 18.22
CA ARG A 145 2.84 4.18 18.86
C ARG A 145 3.03 3.01 17.90
N LEU A 146 2.32 2.99 16.77
CA LEU A 146 2.40 1.97 15.75
C LEU A 146 3.36 2.43 14.65
N ASP A 147 4.44 1.69 14.42
CA ASP A 147 5.51 2.09 13.50
C ASP A 147 4.96 2.42 12.11
N PHE A 148 4.16 1.53 11.51
CA PHE A 148 3.58 1.72 10.19
C PHE A 148 2.64 2.95 10.10
N ALA A 149 1.86 3.22 11.14
CA ALA A 149 0.95 4.36 11.15
C ALA A 149 1.70 5.68 11.36
N ARG A 150 2.74 5.65 12.20
CA ARG A 150 3.62 6.79 12.41
C ARG A 150 4.38 7.15 11.13
N GLU A 151 4.90 6.16 10.40
CA GLU A 151 5.58 6.36 9.11
C GLU A 151 4.70 7.10 8.12
N ARG A 152 3.42 6.72 7.99
CA ARG A 152 2.45 7.41 7.12
C ARG A 152 2.17 8.85 7.53
N ILE A 153 2.03 9.12 8.84
CA ILE A 153 1.88 10.48 9.37
C ILE A 153 3.12 11.33 9.06
N LEU A 154 4.29 10.72 9.10
CA LEU A 154 5.59 11.36 8.89
C LEU A 154 6.11 11.20 7.45
N ASN A 155 5.29 10.73 6.52
CA ASN A 155 5.70 10.62 5.12
C ASN A 155 6.04 12.01 4.55
N ALA A 156 7.28 12.16 4.05
CA ALA A 156 7.79 13.46 3.58
C ALA A 156 7.07 13.97 2.32
N ASP A 157 6.57 13.06 1.50
CA ASP A 157 5.85 13.38 0.25
C ASP A 157 4.42 13.87 0.51
N ALA A 158 3.84 13.59 1.67
CA ALA A 158 2.50 14.04 2.00
C ALA A 158 2.41 15.58 2.01
N THR A 159 1.53 16.12 1.19
CA THR A 159 1.19 17.55 1.15
C THR A 159 -0.23 17.81 1.62
N THR A 160 -1.09 16.81 1.52
CA THR A 160 -2.52 16.87 1.85
C THR A 160 -2.87 15.75 2.83
N MET A 161 -3.81 16.02 3.72
CA MET A 161 -4.42 15.08 4.63
C MET A 161 -5.93 15.24 4.55
N SER A 162 -6.65 14.16 4.41
CA SER A 162 -8.11 14.13 4.41
C SER A 162 -8.62 13.26 5.53
N VAL A 163 -9.76 13.61 6.10
CA VAL A 163 -10.32 12.98 7.30
C VAL A 163 -11.74 12.52 7.02
N GLY A 164 -12.02 11.25 7.33
CA GLY A 164 -13.35 10.69 7.38
C GLY A 164 -13.68 10.18 8.78
N HIS A 165 -14.93 10.36 9.18
CA HIS A 165 -15.46 9.85 10.43
C HIS A 165 -16.85 9.26 10.22
N TYR A 166 -17.05 8.06 10.75
CA TYR A 166 -18.35 7.41 10.71
C TYR A 166 -18.71 6.82 12.09
N GLU A 167 -19.95 7.07 12.54
CA GLU A 167 -20.51 6.45 13.72
C GLU A 167 -21.29 5.19 13.33
N GLY A 168 -20.82 4.02 13.73
CA GLY A 168 -21.41 2.72 13.38
C GLY A 168 -21.69 1.84 14.59
N ASP A 169 -22.44 0.77 14.38
CA ASP A 169 -22.99 -0.06 15.47
C ASP A 169 -21.94 -0.90 16.23
N THR A 170 -20.86 -1.34 15.55
CA THR A 170 -19.95 -2.32 16.16
C THR A 170 -18.91 -1.68 17.07
N TYR A 171 -18.28 -0.59 16.64
CA TYR A 171 -17.20 0.08 17.38
C TYR A 171 -17.48 1.56 17.68
N ASN A 172 -18.68 2.05 17.47
CA ASN A 172 -19.13 3.43 17.53
C ASN A 172 -18.44 4.33 16.51
N ASN A 173 -17.16 4.63 16.69
CA ASN A 173 -16.40 5.55 15.84
C ASN A 173 -15.45 4.81 14.93
N TYR A 174 -15.42 5.21 13.66
CA TYR A 174 -14.46 4.79 12.65
C TYR A 174 -13.76 6.03 12.09
N TRP A 175 -12.48 6.15 12.32
CA TRP A 175 -11.64 7.25 11.86
C TRP A 175 -10.77 6.80 10.72
N VAL A 176 -10.67 7.62 9.68
CA VAL A 176 -9.74 7.43 8.57
C VAL A 176 -8.98 8.72 8.31
N LEU A 177 -7.67 8.62 8.16
CA LEU A 177 -6.83 9.66 7.57
C LEU A 177 -6.21 9.09 6.29
N ILE A 178 -6.37 9.78 5.15
CA ILE A 178 -5.60 9.51 3.94
C ILE A 178 -4.65 10.69 3.72
N PHE A 179 -3.38 10.38 3.58
CA PHE A 179 -2.34 11.31 3.19
C PHE A 179 -2.13 11.22 1.69
N SER A 180 -2.01 12.35 1.00
CA SER A 180 -1.83 12.40 -0.44
C SER A 180 -0.92 13.53 -0.89
N CYS A 181 -0.52 13.47 -2.16
CA CYS A 181 0.15 14.54 -2.86
C CYS A 181 -0.29 14.57 -4.33
N PRO A 182 -0.20 15.71 -5.03
CA PRO A 182 -0.44 15.77 -6.46
C PRO A 182 0.48 14.82 -7.22
N GLU A 183 -0.04 14.10 -8.23
CA GLU A 183 0.73 13.11 -9.01
C GLU A 183 2.03 13.71 -9.58
N ASN A 184 2.00 14.96 -10.04
CA ASN A 184 3.16 15.64 -10.61
C ASN A 184 4.20 16.09 -9.55
N SER A 185 3.85 16.10 -8.27
CA SER A 185 4.77 16.40 -7.16
C SER A 185 5.39 15.13 -6.57
N TYR A 186 4.88 13.98 -6.93
CA TYR A 186 5.37 12.67 -6.53
C TYR A 186 6.61 12.31 -7.37
N THR A 187 7.67 13.07 -7.15
CA THR A 187 8.92 12.97 -7.92
C THR A 187 10.06 12.37 -7.13
N SER A 188 9.80 11.89 -5.93
CA SER A 188 10.82 11.25 -5.11
C SER A 188 11.48 10.13 -5.89
N ASP A 189 12.80 10.22 -6.07
CA ASP A 189 13.55 9.13 -6.67
C ASP A 189 13.67 7.99 -5.65
N TYR A 190 12.56 7.31 -5.41
CA TYR A 190 12.47 6.17 -4.50
C TYR A 190 13.53 5.11 -4.76
N ARG A 191 14.11 5.09 -5.96
CA ARG A 191 15.15 4.14 -6.32
C ARG A 191 16.36 4.27 -5.43
N GLN A 192 16.80 5.50 -5.18
CA GLN A 192 17.95 5.72 -4.30
C GLN A 192 17.61 5.35 -2.85
N GLU A 193 16.44 5.73 -2.37
CA GLU A 193 16.01 5.43 -1.02
C GLU A 193 15.85 3.92 -0.78
N VAL A 194 15.22 3.19 -1.70
CA VAL A 194 15.16 1.72 -1.66
C VAL A 194 16.57 1.11 -1.65
N LEU A 195 17.51 1.66 -2.45
CA LEU A 195 18.90 1.17 -2.45
C LEU A 195 19.57 1.40 -1.10
N ASP A 196 19.40 2.57 -0.51
CA ASP A 196 20.01 2.92 0.77
C ASP A 196 19.46 2.04 1.91
N LEU A 197 18.16 1.82 1.95
CA LEU A 197 17.51 0.91 2.91
C LEU A 197 17.98 -0.54 2.73
N VAL A 198 18.02 -1.04 1.50
CA VAL A 198 18.55 -2.38 1.19
C VAL A 198 20.00 -2.51 1.64
N ASN A 199 20.83 -1.50 1.38
CA ASN A 199 22.22 -1.51 1.79
C ASN A 199 22.40 -1.44 3.31
N ALA A 200 21.49 -0.74 4.01
CA ALA A 200 21.45 -0.76 5.47
C ALA A 200 21.12 -2.17 6.01
N GLU A 201 20.18 -2.88 5.39
CA GLU A 201 19.91 -4.28 5.73
C GLU A 201 21.10 -5.19 5.44
N ARG A 202 21.70 -5.11 4.26
CA ARG A 202 22.88 -5.90 3.89
C ARG A 202 24.06 -5.69 4.84
N ALA A 203 24.27 -4.45 5.29
CA ALA A 203 25.34 -4.13 6.26
C ALA A 203 25.17 -4.87 7.60
N LYS A 204 23.95 -5.11 8.07
CA LYS A 204 23.65 -5.87 9.30
C LYS A 204 24.18 -7.32 9.19
N TYR A 205 24.29 -7.85 7.96
CA TYR A 205 24.79 -9.19 7.68
C TYR A 205 26.25 -9.22 7.16
N GLY A 206 26.93 -8.08 7.19
CA GLY A 206 28.35 -7.98 6.73
C GLY A 206 28.53 -8.15 5.22
N LEU A 207 27.46 -7.94 4.43
CA LEU A 207 27.49 -8.06 2.98
C LEU A 207 27.97 -6.77 2.32
N GLN A 208 28.59 -6.90 1.14
CA GLN A 208 28.96 -5.74 0.33
C GLN A 208 27.71 -4.97 -0.12
N PRO A 209 27.75 -3.63 -0.13
CA PRO A 209 26.64 -2.84 -0.64
C PRO A 209 26.41 -3.10 -2.14
N LEU A 210 25.16 -3.03 -2.55
CA LEU A 210 24.79 -2.99 -3.96
C LEU A 210 25.00 -1.58 -4.50
N VAL A 211 25.18 -1.48 -5.80
CA VAL A 211 25.12 -0.20 -6.52
C VAL A 211 23.85 -0.14 -7.36
N MET A 212 23.36 1.06 -7.62
CA MET A 212 22.25 1.24 -8.54
C MET A 212 22.62 0.73 -9.93
N GLY A 213 21.71 0.02 -10.56
CA GLY A 213 21.84 -0.40 -11.95
C GLY A 213 21.97 0.77 -12.91
N ASP A 214 22.50 0.52 -14.08
CA ASP A 214 22.53 1.50 -15.15
C ASP A 214 21.10 1.81 -15.67
N ALA A 215 21.01 2.75 -16.61
CA ALA A 215 19.74 3.16 -17.19
C ALA A 215 18.96 1.98 -17.79
N ASN A 216 19.63 0.98 -18.34
CA ASN A 216 18.99 -0.18 -18.95
C ASN A 216 18.37 -1.09 -17.89
N LEU A 217 19.10 -1.40 -16.80
CA LEU A 217 18.57 -2.21 -15.70
C LEU A 217 17.42 -1.50 -14.97
N THR A 218 17.56 -0.19 -14.79
CA THR A 218 16.49 0.63 -14.19
C THR A 218 15.24 0.63 -15.08
N ALA A 219 15.38 0.81 -16.41
CA ALA A 219 14.26 0.78 -17.34
C ALA A 219 13.59 -0.62 -17.40
N ALA A 220 14.39 -1.68 -17.33
CA ALA A 220 13.86 -3.05 -17.26
C ALA A 220 13.02 -3.27 -15.98
N ALA A 221 13.52 -2.80 -14.81
CA ALA A 221 12.77 -2.88 -13.56
C ALA A 221 11.49 -2.02 -13.62
N GLN A 222 11.56 -0.82 -14.19
CA GLN A 222 10.39 0.04 -14.39
C GLN A 222 9.34 -0.65 -15.27
N LYS A 223 9.75 -1.26 -16.39
CA LYS A 223 8.84 -2.03 -17.25
C LYS A 223 8.15 -3.16 -16.48
N ARG A 224 8.88 -3.86 -15.61
CA ARG A 224 8.29 -4.92 -14.78
C ARG A 224 7.28 -4.35 -13.78
N ALA A 225 7.53 -3.19 -13.17
CA ALA A 225 6.57 -2.54 -12.27
C ALA A 225 5.25 -2.21 -12.99
N GLU A 226 5.29 -1.76 -14.23
CA GLU A 226 4.11 -1.57 -15.07
C GLU A 226 3.39 -2.90 -15.40
N GLU A 227 4.13 -3.96 -15.69
CA GLU A 227 3.56 -5.27 -16.06
C GLU A 227 2.84 -5.96 -14.90
N ILE A 228 3.33 -5.84 -13.67
CA ILE A 228 2.71 -6.48 -12.51
C ILE A 228 1.37 -5.86 -12.10
N VAL A 229 0.96 -4.75 -12.68
CA VAL A 229 -0.40 -4.22 -12.59
C VAL A 229 -1.43 -5.24 -13.12
N THR A 230 -1.09 -5.89 -14.22
CA THR A 230 -2.01 -6.82 -14.91
C THR A 230 -1.80 -8.28 -14.51
N VAL A 231 -0.59 -8.64 -14.13
CA VAL A 231 -0.21 -10.02 -13.77
C VAL A 231 0.64 -10.01 -12.49
N ASN A 232 0.01 -10.24 -11.35
CA ASN A 232 0.68 -10.30 -10.04
C ASN A 232 1.58 -11.55 -9.94
N SER A 233 2.67 -11.57 -10.71
CA SER A 233 3.51 -12.77 -10.85
C SER A 233 4.90 -12.43 -11.35
N HIS A 234 5.86 -13.34 -11.11
CA HIS A 234 7.15 -13.38 -11.78
C HIS A 234 7.06 -13.85 -13.25
N THR A 235 5.86 -14.17 -13.73
CA THR A 235 5.58 -14.38 -15.15
C THR A 235 5.09 -13.09 -15.75
N ARG A 236 5.60 -12.73 -16.92
CA ARG A 236 5.23 -11.51 -17.64
C ARG A 236 3.85 -11.70 -18.35
N PRO A 237 3.19 -10.61 -18.75
CA PRO A 237 1.90 -10.69 -19.46
C PRO A 237 1.93 -11.53 -20.74
N ASP A 238 3.08 -11.64 -21.41
CA ASP A 238 3.31 -12.47 -22.60
C ASP A 238 3.56 -13.96 -22.29
N GLY A 239 3.54 -14.35 -21.01
CA GLY A 239 3.78 -15.71 -20.54
C GLY A 239 5.27 -16.06 -20.37
N THR A 240 6.19 -15.15 -20.65
CA THR A 240 7.62 -15.38 -20.45
C THR A 240 8.03 -15.15 -18.98
N LYS A 241 9.25 -15.56 -18.61
CA LYS A 241 9.80 -15.34 -17.28
C LYS A 241 10.20 -13.88 -17.09
N CYS A 242 10.15 -13.36 -15.86
CA CYS A 242 10.50 -11.98 -15.52
C CYS A 242 11.83 -11.49 -16.12
N PHE A 243 12.86 -12.30 -16.08
CA PHE A 243 14.18 -11.90 -16.56
C PHE A 243 14.31 -11.74 -18.08
N THR A 244 13.31 -12.11 -18.88
CA THR A 244 13.35 -11.83 -20.33
C THR A 244 13.31 -10.33 -20.62
N VAL A 245 12.78 -9.52 -19.70
CA VAL A 245 12.82 -8.06 -19.81
C VAL A 245 14.24 -7.52 -19.91
N LEU A 246 15.22 -8.16 -19.28
CA LEU A 246 16.62 -7.73 -19.33
C LEU A 246 17.17 -7.76 -20.77
N ASN A 247 16.79 -8.78 -21.55
CA ASN A 247 17.20 -8.89 -22.96
C ASN A 247 16.60 -7.76 -23.81
N GLU A 248 15.35 -7.38 -23.54
CA GLU A 248 14.67 -6.29 -24.27
C GLU A 248 15.36 -4.95 -24.07
N TYR A 249 15.85 -4.72 -22.86
CA TYR A 249 16.58 -3.48 -22.51
C TYR A 249 18.11 -3.60 -22.67
N GLY A 250 18.59 -4.71 -23.24
CA GLY A 250 20.00 -4.88 -23.54
C GLY A 250 20.91 -5.04 -22.33
N VAL A 251 20.36 -5.38 -21.14
CA VAL A 251 21.13 -5.67 -19.93
C VAL A 251 21.95 -6.94 -20.15
N LYS A 252 23.25 -6.87 -19.88
CA LYS A 252 24.21 -7.98 -20.09
C LYS A 252 24.54 -8.74 -18.81
N ASP A 253 24.29 -8.12 -17.67
CA ASP A 253 24.56 -8.71 -16.35
C ASP A 253 23.62 -9.90 -16.11
N ALA A 254 24.14 -10.93 -15.45
CA ALA A 254 23.35 -12.12 -15.13
C ALA A 254 22.41 -11.81 -13.96
N PRO A 255 21.10 -12.08 -14.08
CA PRO A 255 20.16 -11.86 -12.97
C PRO A 255 20.41 -12.86 -11.84
N THR A 256 20.22 -12.42 -10.60
CA THR A 256 20.29 -13.26 -9.41
C THR A 256 18.95 -13.36 -8.69
N GLY A 257 18.05 -12.39 -8.82
CA GLY A 257 16.73 -12.41 -8.21
C GLY A 257 15.81 -11.29 -8.67
N GLU A 258 14.50 -11.47 -8.48
CA GLU A 258 13.48 -10.44 -8.61
C GLU A 258 12.62 -10.43 -7.34
N ASN A 259 12.39 -9.25 -6.77
CA ASN A 259 11.38 -9.02 -5.76
C ASN A 259 10.26 -8.18 -6.37
N ALA A 260 9.02 -8.56 -6.10
CA ALA A 260 7.83 -7.83 -6.49
C ALA A 260 6.97 -7.56 -5.25
N ALA A 261 6.36 -6.38 -5.18
CA ALA A 261 5.41 -6.04 -4.13
C ALA A 261 4.33 -5.10 -4.65
N TRP A 262 3.21 -5.09 -3.93
CA TRP A 262 2.01 -4.32 -4.24
C TRP A 262 1.49 -3.65 -2.97
N GLY A 263 0.95 -2.45 -3.09
CA GLY A 263 0.23 -1.76 -2.02
C GLY A 263 1.10 -1.05 -0.97
N SER A 264 2.41 -1.25 -0.95
CA SER A 264 3.31 -0.49 -0.08
C SER A 264 3.42 0.95 -0.59
N VAL A 265 3.20 1.92 0.28
CA VAL A 265 3.11 3.33 -0.09
C VAL A 265 4.43 4.07 0.03
N SER A 266 5.46 3.46 0.61
CA SER A 266 6.78 4.05 0.77
C SER A 266 7.91 3.05 0.56
N PRO A 267 9.14 3.54 0.31
CA PRO A 267 10.35 2.72 0.30
C PRO A 267 10.57 1.90 1.56
N GLU A 268 10.32 2.49 2.74
CA GLU A 268 10.48 1.82 4.03
C GLU A 268 9.49 0.65 4.16
N GLU A 269 8.21 0.89 3.83
CA GLU A 269 7.19 -0.15 3.89
C GLU A 269 7.53 -1.32 2.97
N VAL A 270 7.93 -1.05 1.73
CA VAL A 270 8.21 -2.11 0.76
C VAL A 270 9.47 -2.89 1.12
N VAL A 271 10.54 -2.23 1.55
CA VAL A 271 11.77 -2.92 1.99
C VAL A 271 11.50 -3.74 3.24
N ASN A 272 10.74 -3.22 4.19
CA ASN A 272 10.32 -3.95 5.38
C ASN A 272 9.46 -5.19 5.02
N ALA A 273 8.51 -5.05 4.10
CA ALA A 273 7.70 -6.16 3.61
C ALA A 273 8.57 -7.26 2.96
N TRP A 274 9.54 -6.88 2.12
CA TRP A 274 10.47 -7.82 1.52
C TRP A 274 11.37 -8.50 2.55
N MET A 275 11.88 -7.77 3.54
CA MET A 275 12.71 -8.34 4.60
C MET A 275 11.96 -9.29 5.53
N ASN A 276 10.65 -9.15 5.66
CA ASN A 276 9.79 -10.07 6.41
C ASN A 276 9.36 -11.32 5.62
N SER A 277 9.64 -11.37 4.31
CA SER A 277 9.40 -12.53 3.44
C SER A 277 10.69 -13.31 3.20
N GLU A 278 10.73 -14.61 3.51
CA GLU A 278 11.95 -15.43 3.41
C GLU A 278 12.56 -15.40 2.00
N GLY A 279 11.73 -15.56 0.95
CA GLY A 279 12.19 -15.55 -0.44
C GLY A 279 12.72 -14.20 -0.89
N HIS A 280 12.00 -13.11 -0.58
CA HIS A 280 12.42 -11.77 -0.93
C HIS A 280 13.68 -11.35 -0.15
N ARG A 281 13.74 -11.67 1.13
CA ARG A 281 14.93 -11.43 1.97
C ARG A 281 16.15 -12.17 1.43
N ALA A 282 15.99 -13.40 0.95
CA ALA A 282 17.09 -14.16 0.37
C ALA A 282 17.68 -13.44 -0.86
N ASN A 283 16.86 -12.83 -1.72
CA ASN A 283 17.33 -12.04 -2.86
C ASN A 283 18.09 -10.77 -2.40
N ILE A 284 17.56 -10.06 -1.39
CA ILE A 284 18.22 -8.87 -0.82
C ILE A 284 19.59 -9.23 -0.22
N LEU A 285 19.68 -10.36 0.45
CA LEU A 285 20.88 -10.81 1.15
C LEU A 285 21.77 -11.75 0.30
N ASP A 286 21.49 -11.89 -0.99
CA ASP A 286 22.35 -12.68 -1.90
C ASP A 286 23.78 -12.10 -1.94
N PRO A 287 24.81 -12.87 -1.54
CA PRO A 287 26.21 -12.42 -1.57
C PRO A 287 26.76 -12.25 -2.99
N GLU A 288 26.12 -12.85 -4.00
CA GLU A 288 26.53 -12.74 -5.40
C GLU A 288 25.98 -11.48 -6.08
N ALA A 289 24.90 -10.89 -5.57
CA ALA A 289 24.33 -9.66 -6.13
C ALA A 289 25.33 -8.49 -6.02
N ARG A 290 25.38 -7.67 -7.06
CA ARG A 290 26.25 -6.48 -7.15
C ARG A 290 25.49 -5.22 -7.49
N LYS A 291 24.46 -5.34 -8.33
CA LYS A 291 23.64 -4.22 -8.78
C LYS A 291 22.17 -4.50 -8.51
N MET A 292 21.40 -3.44 -8.36
CA MET A 292 19.96 -3.51 -8.20
C MET A 292 19.29 -2.46 -9.10
N GLY A 293 18.37 -2.90 -9.96
CA GLY A 293 17.41 -2.02 -10.62
C GLY A 293 16.15 -1.94 -9.78
N VAL A 294 15.62 -0.74 -9.60
CA VAL A 294 14.35 -0.50 -8.90
C VAL A 294 13.34 0.08 -9.89
N GLY A 295 12.17 -0.53 -9.97
CA GLY A 295 11.01 -0.02 -10.67
C GLY A 295 9.88 0.30 -9.70
N TYR A 296 9.25 1.42 -9.91
CA TYR A 296 8.06 1.84 -9.19
C TYR A 296 7.02 2.35 -10.19
N TYR A 297 5.78 1.94 -10.01
CA TYR A 297 4.68 2.42 -10.82
C TYR A 297 3.43 2.59 -9.95
N TYR A 298 2.83 3.76 -10.01
CA TYR A 298 1.54 4.03 -9.39
C TYR A 298 0.43 3.97 -10.45
N ASN A 299 -0.67 3.32 -10.12
CA ASN A 299 -1.87 3.29 -10.94
C ASN A 299 -3.10 3.29 -10.03
N SER A 300 -3.74 4.46 -9.93
CA SER A 300 -4.93 4.68 -9.09
C SER A 300 -6.10 3.76 -9.44
N SER A 301 -6.17 3.27 -10.69
CA SER A 301 -7.19 2.33 -11.17
C SER A 301 -6.83 0.86 -10.95
N SER A 302 -5.63 0.56 -10.44
CA SER A 302 -5.26 -0.82 -10.12
C SER A 302 -5.72 -1.20 -8.72
N THR A 303 -5.95 -2.52 -8.50
CA THR A 303 -6.36 -3.04 -7.19
C THR A 303 -5.45 -2.60 -6.04
N TRP A 304 -4.16 -2.39 -6.29
CA TRP A 304 -3.14 -2.19 -5.26
C TRP A 304 -2.47 -0.81 -5.30
N GLY A 305 -2.83 0.09 -6.23
CA GLY A 305 -2.26 1.43 -6.37
C GLY A 305 -0.77 1.43 -6.70
N HIS A 306 0.06 0.98 -5.78
CA HIS A 306 1.53 1.02 -5.84
C HIS A 306 2.12 -0.34 -6.25
N GLN A 307 3.02 -0.34 -7.21
CA GLN A 307 3.72 -1.52 -7.72
C GLN A 307 5.24 -1.30 -7.62
N TRP A 308 5.92 -2.27 -7.03
CA TRP A 308 7.35 -2.22 -6.77
C TRP A 308 8.08 -3.44 -7.33
N ILE A 309 9.21 -3.18 -7.95
CA ILE A 309 10.11 -4.23 -8.45
C ILE A 309 11.54 -3.94 -8.02
N GLN A 310 12.24 -4.98 -7.60
CA GLN A 310 13.70 -5.02 -7.56
C GLN A 310 14.17 -6.12 -8.50
N ILE A 311 15.16 -5.83 -9.35
CA ILE A 311 15.90 -6.83 -10.12
C ILE A 311 17.35 -6.78 -9.68
N PHE A 312 17.87 -7.90 -9.22
CA PHE A 312 19.26 -8.03 -8.79
C PHE A 312 20.10 -8.68 -9.89
N THR A 313 21.32 -8.17 -10.08
CA THR A 313 22.30 -8.72 -11.06
C THR A 313 23.71 -8.79 -10.46
N ARG A 314 24.55 -9.61 -11.10
CA ARG A 314 25.98 -9.80 -10.76
C ARG A 314 26.90 -9.50 -11.94
#